data_e8782e694791c045bbf0c3ab7cf904e2
#
_entry.id   e8782e694791c045bbf0c3ab7cf904e2
#
_cell.length_a   1.000
_cell.length_b   1.000
_cell.length_c   1.000
_cell.angle_alpha   90.00
_cell.angle_beta   90.00
_cell.angle_gamma   90.00
#
_symmetry.space_group_name_H-M   'P 1'
#
loop_
_entity.id
_entity.type
_entity.pdbx_description
1 polymer ?
#
loop_
_entity_poly.entity_id
_entity_poly.type
_entity_poly.pdbx_seq_one_letter_code
_entity_poly.pdbx_strand_id
1 'polypeptide(L)'
;TKEWVESLTAVVQQEGSERANFLIKQLIDHAYRQGSKIPYTQSTPYINTIPPEEETKSPGDQNIERRLRSLIRWNAAAMVVRANKKFPELGGHIGTFASAATLYDVGMNHFWRAKSDNFGGDLIYFQGHSAPGMYARAFLEGRLNEKQLDSFRQEVNKGGLSSYPHPWLMPNFWQFPTVSMGLGPMLAIYQARFMKYLINRGLIKDEGRKVWAFLGDGEMDEPESLGAIGLAAREKLDNLIFVVNCNLQRLDGPVRGNGKIIQELEGIFRGAGWNVIKVIWGSYWDSLLANDKSGHLVKLMNETVDGEYQAFKARDGLYVREKFFGKFPETFQMVSAM
;
A
#
# COMPACT_ATOMS: atom_id res chain seq x y z
N THR A 1 26.22 -23.87 7.87
CA THR A 1 25.14 -22.91 7.42
C THR A 1 25.04 -22.92 5.92
N LYS A 2 26.13 -22.75 5.18
CA LYS A 2 26.15 -22.69 3.72
C LYS A 2 25.54 -23.94 3.08
N GLU A 3 25.94 -25.11 3.50
CA GLU A 3 25.41 -26.40 3.04
C GLU A 3 23.89 -26.53 3.22
N TRP A 4 23.35 -26.05 4.33
CA TRP A 4 21.90 -26.06 4.58
C TRP A 4 21.14 -25.17 3.61
N VAL A 5 21.68 -23.98 3.31
CA VAL A 5 21.08 -23.05 2.34
C VAL A 5 21.15 -23.62 0.92
N GLU A 6 22.30 -24.19 0.54
CA GLU A 6 22.47 -24.82 -0.77
C GLU A 6 21.56 -26.05 -0.93
N SER A 7 21.39 -26.86 0.11
CA SER A 7 20.47 -28.00 0.09
C SER A 7 19.02 -27.55 -0.06
N LEU A 8 18.61 -26.50 0.66
CA LEU A 8 17.25 -25.96 0.52
C LEU A 8 17.04 -25.38 -0.88
N THR A 9 18.02 -24.67 -1.43
CA THR A 9 17.97 -24.14 -2.80
C THR A 9 17.79 -25.28 -3.83
N ALA A 10 18.54 -26.37 -3.68
CA ALA A 10 18.39 -27.56 -4.54
C ALA A 10 16.98 -28.15 -4.45
N VAL A 11 16.40 -28.25 -3.25
CA VAL A 11 15.02 -28.73 -3.07
C VAL A 11 14.02 -27.81 -3.78
N VAL A 12 14.16 -26.49 -3.63
CA VAL A 12 13.28 -25.52 -4.32
C VAL A 12 13.36 -25.71 -5.84
N GLN A 13 14.56 -25.87 -6.38
CA GLN A 13 14.78 -26.02 -7.83
C GLN A 13 14.28 -27.36 -8.39
N GLN A 14 14.42 -28.46 -7.65
CA GLN A 14 14.09 -29.80 -8.10
C GLN A 14 12.67 -30.24 -7.79
N GLU A 15 12.17 -29.90 -6.60
CA GLU A 15 10.88 -30.39 -6.09
C GLU A 15 9.84 -29.28 -5.87
N GLY A 16 10.24 -28.03 -6.05
CA GLY A 16 9.37 -26.86 -5.91
C GLY A 16 9.24 -26.33 -4.49
N SER A 17 8.60 -25.15 -4.39
CA SER A 17 8.46 -24.40 -3.14
C SER A 17 7.59 -25.12 -2.09
N GLU A 18 6.59 -25.91 -2.51
CA GLU A 18 5.74 -26.64 -1.56
C GLU A 18 6.52 -27.69 -0.76
N ARG A 19 7.42 -28.41 -1.42
CA ARG A 19 8.29 -29.39 -0.75
C ARG A 19 9.27 -28.71 0.20
N ALA A 20 9.87 -27.59 -0.23
CA ALA A 20 10.75 -26.81 0.62
C ALA A 20 10.02 -26.30 1.88
N ASN A 21 8.80 -25.76 1.73
CA ASN A 21 7.97 -25.32 2.85
C ASN A 21 7.62 -26.46 3.81
N PHE A 22 7.33 -27.65 3.29
CA PHE A 22 7.09 -28.82 4.13
C PHE A 22 8.33 -29.16 4.97
N LEU A 23 9.51 -29.20 4.36
CA LEU A 23 10.76 -29.51 5.05
C LEU A 23 11.10 -28.47 6.13
N ILE A 24 10.94 -27.18 5.82
CA ILE A 24 11.16 -26.10 6.80
C ILE A 24 10.22 -26.28 7.99
N LYS A 25 8.94 -26.57 7.78
CA LYS A 25 7.99 -26.81 8.86
C LYS A 25 8.42 -28.00 9.74
N GLN A 26 8.85 -29.12 9.13
CA GLN A 26 9.33 -30.27 9.87
C GLN A 26 10.58 -29.96 10.72
N LEU A 27 11.50 -29.15 10.19
CA LEU A 27 12.69 -28.70 10.91
C LEU A 27 12.33 -27.79 12.10
N ILE A 28 11.41 -26.87 11.90
CA ILE A 28 10.90 -25.99 12.96
C ILE A 28 10.22 -26.82 14.06
N ASP A 29 9.31 -27.72 13.70
CA ASP A 29 8.63 -28.61 14.64
C ASP A 29 9.62 -29.49 15.42
N HIS A 30 10.62 -30.03 14.74
CA HIS A 30 11.65 -30.81 15.37
C HIS A 30 12.46 -29.97 16.38
N ALA A 31 12.87 -28.76 15.98
CA ALA A 31 13.63 -27.87 16.86
C ALA A 31 12.82 -27.48 18.11
N TYR A 32 11.51 -27.19 17.98
CA TYR A 32 10.64 -26.98 19.15
C TYR A 32 10.57 -28.16 20.08
N ARG A 33 10.43 -29.39 19.56
CA ARG A 33 10.41 -30.63 20.36
C ARG A 33 11.73 -30.86 21.10
N GLN A 34 12.84 -30.35 20.56
CA GLN A 34 14.15 -30.38 21.20
C GLN A 34 14.38 -29.25 22.20
N GLY A 35 13.35 -28.44 22.48
CA GLY A 35 13.44 -27.33 23.43
C GLY A 35 14.19 -26.10 22.91
N SER A 36 14.48 -26.03 21.61
CA SER A 36 15.10 -24.86 21.01
C SER A 36 14.12 -23.67 21.01
N LYS A 37 14.57 -22.52 21.49
CA LYS A 37 13.87 -21.26 21.31
C LYS A 37 14.16 -20.75 19.91
N ILE A 38 13.28 -21.07 18.96
CA ILE A 38 13.38 -20.53 17.61
C ILE A 38 12.95 -19.07 17.68
N PRO A 39 13.78 -18.11 17.19
CA PRO A 39 13.35 -16.73 17.12
C PRO A 39 12.16 -16.64 16.15
N TYR A 40 10.97 -16.46 16.70
CA TYR A 40 9.76 -16.24 15.90
C TYR A 40 9.74 -14.78 15.48
N THR A 41 9.89 -14.51 14.20
CA THR A 41 9.60 -13.20 13.62
C THR A 41 8.27 -13.29 12.90
N GLN A 42 7.31 -12.47 13.32
CA GLN A 42 6.00 -12.37 12.68
C GLN A 42 6.07 -11.75 11.27
N SER A 43 7.19 -11.13 10.96
CA SER A 43 7.42 -10.37 9.74
C SER A 43 8.71 -10.80 9.03
N THR A 44 8.75 -10.62 7.73
CA THR A 44 9.96 -10.80 6.90
C THR A 44 10.88 -9.59 7.04
N PRO A 45 12.15 -9.66 6.59
CA PRO A 45 13.06 -8.49 6.63
C PRO A 45 12.43 -7.23 6.03
N TYR A 46 12.89 -6.05 6.44
CA TYR A 46 12.37 -4.75 6.01
C TYR A 46 12.87 -4.38 4.60
N ILE A 47 12.57 -5.27 3.66
CA ILE A 47 12.87 -5.14 2.22
C ILE A 47 11.63 -5.51 1.40
N ASN A 48 11.68 -5.25 0.10
CA ASN A 48 10.61 -5.64 -0.81
C ASN A 48 10.42 -7.16 -0.81
N THR A 49 9.16 -7.61 -0.86
CA THR A 49 8.85 -9.04 -0.89
C THR A 49 9.26 -9.69 -2.20
N ILE A 50 9.08 -8.98 -3.32
CA ILE A 50 9.49 -9.42 -4.65
C ILE A 50 10.86 -8.82 -4.93
N PRO A 51 11.90 -9.62 -5.13
CA PRO A 51 13.23 -9.11 -5.43
C PRO A 51 13.30 -8.57 -6.87
N PRO A 52 14.23 -7.64 -7.18
CA PRO A 52 14.30 -6.96 -8.48
C PRO A 52 14.39 -7.90 -9.69
N GLU A 53 15.04 -9.04 -9.55
CA GLU A 53 15.18 -10.06 -10.60
C GLU A 53 13.87 -10.80 -10.93
N GLU A 54 12.91 -10.79 -10.03
CA GLU A 54 11.58 -11.38 -10.21
C GLU A 54 10.51 -10.34 -10.57
N GLU A 55 10.86 -9.04 -10.55
CA GLU A 55 9.91 -7.98 -10.89
C GLU A 55 9.53 -8.00 -12.37
N THR A 56 8.22 -8.00 -12.63
CA THR A 56 7.71 -7.80 -13.99
C THR A 56 7.90 -6.34 -14.41
N LYS A 57 8.44 -6.11 -15.59
CA LYS A 57 8.57 -4.75 -16.13
C LYS A 57 7.20 -4.10 -16.31
N SER A 58 7.09 -2.84 -15.89
CA SER A 58 5.90 -2.03 -16.12
C SER A 58 5.60 -1.92 -17.63
N PRO A 59 4.37 -2.21 -18.08
CA PRO A 59 4.03 -2.23 -19.49
C PRO A 59 3.89 -0.84 -20.12
N GLY A 60 3.85 0.23 -19.33
CA GLY A 60 3.63 1.59 -19.81
C GLY A 60 4.89 2.38 -20.17
N ASP A 61 4.70 3.57 -20.74
CA ASP A 61 5.77 4.57 -20.87
C ASP A 61 5.93 5.33 -19.55
N GLN A 62 6.93 4.96 -18.79
CA GLN A 62 7.20 5.53 -17.47
C GLN A 62 7.46 7.05 -17.50
N ASN A 63 7.94 7.61 -18.62
CA ASN A 63 8.14 9.06 -18.74
C ASN A 63 6.80 9.79 -18.86
N ILE A 64 5.90 9.26 -19.67
CA ILE A 64 4.53 9.80 -19.81
C ILE A 64 3.80 9.67 -18.46
N GLU A 65 3.83 8.51 -17.85
CA GLU A 65 3.16 8.27 -16.56
C GLU A 65 3.72 9.16 -15.44
N ARG A 66 5.04 9.37 -15.39
CA ARG A 66 5.63 10.32 -14.44
C ARG A 66 5.14 11.74 -14.65
N ARG A 67 5.00 12.19 -15.91
CA ARG A 67 4.44 13.51 -16.24
C ARG A 67 2.98 13.61 -15.83
N LEU A 68 2.18 12.58 -16.12
CA LEU A 68 0.76 12.54 -15.72
C LEU A 68 0.61 12.59 -14.19
N ARG A 69 1.36 11.78 -13.45
CA ARG A 69 1.36 11.83 -11.98
C ARG A 69 1.73 13.20 -11.44
N SER A 70 2.71 13.85 -12.05
CA SER A 70 3.12 15.21 -11.65
C SER A 70 2.00 16.22 -11.87
N LEU A 71 1.32 16.15 -13.01
CA LEU A 71 0.17 17.00 -13.32
C LEU A 71 -1.02 16.74 -12.37
N ILE A 72 -1.31 15.48 -12.08
CA ILE A 72 -2.39 15.11 -11.14
C ILE A 72 -2.07 15.65 -9.75
N ARG A 73 -0.84 15.42 -9.25
CA ARG A 73 -0.40 15.95 -7.95
C ARG A 73 -0.49 17.47 -7.89
N TRP A 74 -0.05 18.16 -8.97
CA TRP A 74 -0.14 19.61 -9.06
C TRP A 74 -1.58 20.09 -9.00
N ASN A 75 -2.47 19.51 -9.80
CA ASN A 75 -3.88 19.92 -9.82
C ASN A 75 -4.58 19.63 -8.49
N ALA A 76 -4.28 18.50 -7.83
CA ALA A 76 -4.81 18.19 -6.51
C ALA A 76 -4.36 19.23 -5.47
N ALA A 77 -3.08 19.56 -5.44
CA ALA A 77 -2.54 20.58 -4.55
C ALA A 77 -3.10 21.98 -4.86
N ALA A 78 -3.15 22.36 -6.14
CA ALA A 78 -3.67 23.66 -6.57
C ALA A 78 -5.15 23.82 -6.20
N MET A 79 -5.97 22.79 -6.38
CA MET A 79 -7.39 22.78 -6.00
C MET A 79 -7.56 23.06 -4.51
N VAL A 80 -6.85 22.35 -3.65
CA VAL A 80 -6.92 22.52 -2.18
C VAL A 80 -6.41 23.90 -1.77
N VAL A 81 -5.27 24.34 -2.29
CA VAL A 81 -4.69 25.66 -1.97
C VAL A 81 -5.59 26.81 -2.43
N ARG A 82 -6.15 26.74 -3.65
CA ARG A 82 -7.08 27.75 -4.18
C ARG A 82 -8.34 27.84 -3.32
N ALA A 83 -8.90 26.70 -2.93
CA ALA A 83 -10.08 26.64 -2.07
C ALA A 83 -9.81 27.32 -0.70
N ASN A 84 -8.67 27.01 -0.06
CA ASN A 84 -8.33 27.61 1.23
C ASN A 84 -7.94 29.10 1.15
N LYS A 85 -7.40 29.56 0.02
CA LYS A 85 -7.18 31.00 -0.19
C LYS A 85 -8.51 31.77 -0.28
N LYS A 86 -9.53 31.16 -0.83
CA LYS A 86 -10.86 31.76 -1.02
C LYS A 86 -11.71 31.65 0.24
N PHE A 87 -11.62 30.52 0.92
CA PHE A 87 -12.36 30.21 2.14
C PHE A 87 -11.37 29.68 3.19
N PRO A 88 -10.78 30.54 4.02
CA PRO A 88 -9.91 30.12 5.11
C PRO A 88 -10.61 29.05 5.95
N GLU A 89 -9.88 28.06 6.40
CA GLU A 89 -10.39 26.92 7.21
C GLU A 89 -11.26 25.88 6.45
N LEU A 90 -11.43 26.00 5.15
CA LEU A 90 -12.16 24.98 4.39
C LEU A 90 -11.48 23.59 4.52
N GLY A 91 -10.16 23.59 4.67
CA GLY A 91 -9.39 22.38 4.85
C GLY A 91 -9.19 21.60 3.55
N GLY A 92 -8.92 20.33 3.68
CA GLY A 92 -8.60 19.39 2.61
C GLY A 92 -7.26 18.71 2.85
N HIS A 93 -7.14 17.46 2.41
CA HIS A 93 -5.95 16.64 2.64
C HIS A 93 -5.14 16.53 1.36
N ILE A 94 -3.86 16.88 1.40
CA ILE A 94 -2.92 16.76 0.29
C ILE A 94 -1.97 15.58 0.51
N GLY A 95 -1.50 15.38 1.75
CA GLY A 95 -0.44 14.44 2.10
C GLY A 95 -0.76 13.00 1.74
N THR A 96 -1.98 12.54 1.99
CA THR A 96 -2.42 11.18 1.69
C THR A 96 -2.33 10.89 0.20
N PHE A 97 -2.91 11.75 -0.64
CA PHE A 97 -2.82 11.55 -2.08
C PHE A 97 -1.39 11.72 -2.60
N ALA A 98 -0.62 12.69 -2.09
CA ALA A 98 0.75 12.90 -2.53
C ALA A 98 1.63 11.66 -2.33
N SER A 99 1.43 10.93 -1.21
CA SER A 99 2.14 9.67 -0.94
C SER A 99 1.58 8.48 -1.74
N ALA A 100 0.27 8.42 -1.98
CA ALA A 100 -0.40 7.33 -2.68
C ALA A 100 -0.51 7.51 -4.20
N ALA A 101 -0.09 8.66 -4.76
CA ALA A 101 -0.34 9.00 -6.16
C ALA A 101 0.16 7.95 -7.16
N THR A 102 1.31 7.32 -6.90
CA THR A 102 1.84 6.25 -7.74
C THR A 102 0.98 4.99 -7.67
N LEU A 103 0.50 4.64 -6.47
CA LEU A 103 -0.38 3.48 -6.29
C LEU A 103 -1.68 3.63 -7.08
N TYR A 104 -2.31 4.81 -7.02
CA TYR A 104 -3.51 5.10 -7.78
C TYR A 104 -3.29 5.15 -9.29
N ASP A 105 -2.18 5.77 -9.72
CA ASP A 105 -1.84 5.87 -11.14
C ASP A 105 -1.60 4.48 -11.75
N VAL A 106 -0.83 3.65 -11.08
CA VAL A 106 -0.60 2.25 -11.50
C VAL A 106 -1.91 1.44 -11.48
N GLY A 107 -2.74 1.61 -10.46
CA GLY A 107 -4.05 0.97 -10.37
C GLY A 107 -4.94 1.31 -11.57
N MET A 108 -5.06 2.61 -11.89
CA MET A 108 -5.88 3.11 -13.00
C MET A 108 -5.34 2.72 -14.37
N ASN A 109 -4.02 2.72 -14.55
CA ASN A 109 -3.41 2.51 -15.86
C ASN A 109 -3.23 1.02 -16.20
N HIS A 110 -3.03 0.14 -15.20
CA HIS A 110 -2.55 -1.22 -15.43
C HIS A 110 -3.36 -2.33 -14.77
N PHE A 111 -4.13 -2.04 -13.73
CA PHE A 111 -4.80 -3.08 -12.95
C PHE A 111 -6.31 -3.04 -13.00
N TRP A 112 -6.91 -1.87 -12.85
CA TRP A 112 -8.37 -1.79 -12.73
C TRP A 112 -9.04 -1.85 -14.08
N ARG A 113 -10.07 -2.67 -14.15
CA ARG A 113 -10.85 -2.88 -15.36
C ARG A 113 -12.18 -2.17 -15.20
N ALA A 114 -12.44 -1.23 -16.11
CA ALA A 114 -13.70 -0.50 -16.16
C ALA A 114 -14.85 -1.41 -16.59
N LYS A 115 -16.08 -1.01 -16.27
CA LYS A 115 -17.28 -1.66 -16.78
C LYS A 115 -17.34 -1.58 -18.30
N SER A 116 -17.73 -2.70 -18.93
CA SER A 116 -18.01 -2.80 -20.36
C SER A 116 -19.26 -3.65 -20.59
N ASP A 117 -19.65 -3.85 -21.83
CA ASP A 117 -20.83 -4.67 -22.18
C ASP A 117 -20.75 -6.10 -21.66
N ASN A 118 -19.55 -6.66 -21.57
CA ASN A 118 -19.31 -8.04 -21.17
C ASN A 118 -18.60 -8.20 -19.81
N PHE A 119 -18.40 -7.10 -19.08
CA PHE A 119 -17.70 -7.11 -17.80
C PHE A 119 -18.27 -6.06 -16.84
N GLY A 120 -18.65 -6.48 -15.65
CA GLY A 120 -19.31 -5.61 -14.66
C GLY A 120 -18.41 -4.53 -14.01
N GLY A 121 -17.11 -4.56 -14.29
CA GLY A 121 -16.11 -3.65 -13.72
C GLY A 121 -15.60 -4.08 -12.34
N ASP A 122 -14.33 -3.79 -12.08
CA ASP A 122 -13.76 -3.93 -10.73
C ASP A 122 -14.36 -2.88 -9.79
N LEU A 123 -14.35 -3.14 -8.50
CA LEU A 123 -14.92 -2.27 -7.48
C LEU A 123 -13.79 -1.67 -6.64
N ILE A 124 -13.78 -0.33 -6.48
CA ILE A 124 -12.68 0.37 -5.83
C ILE A 124 -13.20 1.19 -4.65
N TYR A 125 -12.73 0.86 -3.46
CA TYR A 125 -12.88 1.66 -2.26
C TYR A 125 -11.69 2.63 -2.18
N PHE A 126 -11.86 3.85 -2.64
CA PHE A 126 -10.83 4.89 -2.57
C PHE A 126 -10.70 5.37 -1.13
N GLN A 127 -9.47 5.52 -0.63
CA GLN A 127 -9.26 6.15 0.67
C GLN A 127 -9.85 7.57 0.67
N GLY A 128 -10.68 7.89 1.65
CA GLY A 128 -11.42 9.15 1.69
C GLY A 128 -10.56 10.39 1.54
N HIS A 129 -9.43 10.43 2.23
CA HIS A 129 -8.46 11.53 2.18
C HIS A 129 -7.72 11.68 0.84
N SER A 130 -7.83 10.71 -0.07
CA SER A 130 -7.26 10.78 -1.42
C SER A 130 -8.20 11.40 -2.46
N ALA A 131 -9.43 11.78 -2.09
CA ALA A 131 -10.43 12.35 -3.00
C ALA A 131 -9.88 13.50 -3.89
N PRO A 132 -9.04 14.44 -3.40
CA PRO A 132 -8.47 15.48 -4.25
C PRO A 132 -7.73 14.95 -5.48
N GLY A 133 -7.02 13.84 -5.35
CA GLY A 133 -6.33 13.21 -6.47
C GLY A 133 -7.27 12.61 -7.49
N MET A 134 -8.38 12.04 -7.05
CA MET A 134 -9.41 11.50 -7.95
C MET A 134 -10.09 12.60 -8.75
N TYR A 135 -10.39 13.73 -8.13
CA TYR A 135 -10.92 14.89 -8.82
C TYR A 135 -9.93 15.49 -9.81
N ALA A 136 -8.65 15.60 -9.42
CA ALA A 136 -7.59 16.08 -10.30
C ALA A 136 -7.40 15.17 -11.53
N ARG A 137 -7.45 13.86 -11.36
CA ARG A 137 -7.42 12.89 -12.46
C ARG A 137 -8.62 13.04 -13.37
N ALA A 138 -9.83 13.08 -12.82
CA ALA A 138 -11.07 13.24 -13.58
C ALA A 138 -11.11 14.57 -14.35
N PHE A 139 -10.50 15.63 -13.82
CA PHE A 139 -10.34 16.89 -14.53
C PHE A 139 -9.44 16.74 -15.77
N LEU A 140 -8.30 16.08 -15.66
CA LEU A 140 -7.42 15.82 -16.80
C LEU A 140 -8.07 14.90 -17.86
N GLU A 141 -8.98 14.03 -17.45
CA GLU A 141 -9.78 13.18 -18.33
C GLU A 141 -10.99 13.91 -18.97
N GLY A 142 -11.20 15.19 -18.65
CA GLY A 142 -12.33 15.97 -19.14
C GLY A 142 -13.69 15.63 -18.50
N ARG A 143 -13.72 14.83 -17.44
CA ARG A 143 -14.94 14.45 -16.69
C ARG A 143 -15.39 15.52 -15.70
N LEU A 144 -14.48 16.35 -15.26
CA LEU A 144 -14.73 17.53 -14.42
C LEU A 144 -14.14 18.77 -15.10
N ASN A 145 -14.69 19.93 -14.80
CA ASN A 145 -14.21 21.21 -15.30
C ASN A 145 -13.61 22.07 -14.16
N GLU A 146 -12.95 23.16 -14.51
CA GLU A 146 -12.28 24.05 -13.55
C GLU A 146 -13.27 24.64 -12.52
N LYS A 147 -14.48 25.01 -12.93
CA LYS A 147 -15.51 25.55 -12.04
C LYS A 147 -15.91 24.54 -10.97
N GLN A 148 -15.97 23.24 -11.32
CA GLN A 148 -16.24 22.18 -10.35
C GLN A 148 -15.08 22.02 -9.37
N LEU A 149 -13.82 22.06 -9.84
CA LEU A 149 -12.65 22.01 -8.97
C LEU A 149 -12.61 23.21 -8.01
N ASP A 150 -12.97 24.42 -8.47
CA ASP A 150 -13.05 25.62 -7.65
C ASP A 150 -14.13 25.52 -6.55
N SER A 151 -15.07 24.58 -6.69
CA SER A 151 -16.11 24.28 -5.71
C SER A 151 -15.78 23.07 -4.83
N PHE A 152 -14.51 22.75 -4.66
CA PHE A 152 -14.03 21.67 -3.78
C PHE A 152 -14.48 21.88 -2.33
N ARG A 153 -15.01 20.84 -1.70
CA ARG A 153 -15.55 20.84 -0.33
C ARG A 153 -16.72 21.83 -0.11
N GLN A 154 -17.47 22.11 -1.15
CA GLN A 154 -18.63 22.98 -1.11
C GLN A 154 -19.89 22.22 -1.52
N GLU A 155 -20.03 21.00 -1.05
CA GLU A 155 -21.15 20.09 -1.36
C GLU A 155 -22.52 20.63 -0.93
N VAL A 156 -22.56 21.53 0.05
CA VAL A 156 -23.81 22.22 0.46
C VAL A 156 -24.31 23.18 -0.65
N ASN A 157 -23.44 23.60 -1.54
CA ASN A 157 -23.79 24.39 -2.71
C ASN A 157 -24.10 23.45 -3.88
N LYS A 158 -25.14 23.73 -4.65
CA LYS A 158 -25.49 22.91 -5.82
C LYS A 158 -24.30 22.80 -6.79
N GLY A 159 -23.86 21.57 -7.04
CA GLY A 159 -22.75 21.27 -7.95
C GLY A 159 -21.34 21.37 -7.35
N GLY A 160 -21.20 21.56 -6.05
CA GLY A 160 -19.92 21.49 -5.36
C GLY A 160 -19.40 20.05 -5.28
N LEU A 161 -18.06 19.89 -5.31
CA LEU A 161 -17.45 18.57 -5.12
C LEU A 161 -17.51 18.18 -3.64
N SER A 162 -17.87 16.93 -3.38
CA SER A 162 -17.93 16.41 -2.02
C SER A 162 -16.54 16.37 -1.37
N SER A 163 -16.51 16.62 -0.07
CA SER A 163 -15.27 16.60 0.74
C SER A 163 -14.56 15.24 0.65
N TYR A 164 -15.36 14.17 0.57
CA TYR A 164 -14.94 12.77 0.54
C TYR A 164 -15.81 11.96 -0.41
N PRO A 165 -15.45 10.72 -0.75
CA PRO A 165 -16.30 9.83 -1.52
C PRO A 165 -17.71 9.73 -0.91
N HIS A 166 -18.70 10.22 -1.63
CA HIS A 166 -20.09 10.27 -1.15
C HIS A 166 -21.07 9.98 -2.31
N PRO A 167 -21.55 8.74 -2.43
CA PRO A 167 -22.41 8.32 -3.55
C PRO A 167 -23.72 9.09 -3.67
N TRP A 168 -24.30 9.58 -2.58
CA TRP A 168 -25.54 10.36 -2.63
C TRP A 168 -25.34 11.79 -3.13
N LEU A 169 -24.19 12.38 -2.83
CA LEU A 169 -23.88 13.74 -3.31
C LEU A 169 -23.34 13.71 -4.75
N MET A 170 -22.63 12.65 -5.12
CA MET A 170 -22.05 12.49 -6.45
C MET A 170 -22.30 11.06 -7.00
N PRO A 171 -23.57 10.69 -7.30
CA PRO A 171 -23.96 9.30 -7.63
C PRO A 171 -23.32 8.77 -8.93
N ASN A 172 -22.97 9.67 -9.86
CA ASN A 172 -22.31 9.29 -11.12
C ASN A 172 -20.80 9.30 -11.03
N PHE A 173 -20.23 9.56 -9.83
CA PHE A 173 -18.79 9.65 -9.62
C PHE A 173 -18.29 8.63 -8.59
N TRP A 174 -18.94 8.56 -7.42
CA TRP A 174 -18.55 7.69 -6.34
C TRP A 174 -19.48 6.48 -6.21
N GLN A 175 -18.89 5.28 -6.09
CA GLN A 175 -19.66 4.06 -5.85
C GLN A 175 -19.83 3.75 -4.36
N PHE A 176 -18.80 4.06 -3.56
CA PHE A 176 -18.76 3.69 -2.15
C PHE A 176 -18.42 4.88 -1.26
N PRO A 177 -19.05 4.98 -0.07
CA PRO A 177 -18.65 5.95 0.94
C PRO A 177 -17.44 5.41 1.71
N THR A 178 -16.38 6.23 1.81
CA THR A 178 -15.15 5.84 2.49
C THR A 178 -14.62 6.91 3.44
N VAL A 179 -15.50 7.79 3.91
CA VAL A 179 -15.14 8.90 4.78
C VAL A 179 -14.81 8.46 6.20
N SER A 180 -15.56 7.49 6.75
CA SER A 180 -15.29 6.96 8.08
C SER A 180 -14.17 5.95 8.03
N MET A 181 -13.05 6.27 8.68
CA MET A 181 -11.93 5.35 8.79
C MET A 181 -12.34 4.08 9.51
N GLY A 182 -11.84 2.95 9.04
CA GLY A 182 -12.20 1.62 9.53
C GLY A 182 -13.42 1.00 8.86
N LEU A 183 -14.40 1.78 8.39
CA LEU A 183 -15.57 1.23 7.71
C LEU A 183 -15.29 0.81 6.27
N GLY A 184 -14.40 1.51 5.56
CA GLY A 184 -14.00 1.17 4.20
C GLY A 184 -13.45 -0.26 4.07
N PRO A 185 -12.45 -0.66 4.86
CA PRO A 185 -11.91 -2.02 4.88
C PRO A 185 -12.99 -3.07 5.16
N MET A 186 -13.81 -2.85 6.19
CA MET A 186 -14.88 -3.76 6.57
C MET A 186 -15.90 -3.93 5.44
N LEU A 187 -16.37 -2.82 4.86
CA LEU A 187 -17.33 -2.85 3.75
C LEU A 187 -16.77 -3.55 2.52
N ALA A 188 -15.48 -3.37 2.21
CA ALA A 188 -14.82 -4.05 1.10
C ALA A 188 -14.80 -5.57 1.30
N ILE A 189 -14.53 -6.05 2.52
CA ILE A 189 -14.59 -7.47 2.86
C ILE A 189 -16.01 -8.01 2.63
N TYR A 190 -17.03 -7.33 3.16
CA TYR A 190 -18.42 -7.77 2.97
C TYR A 190 -18.87 -7.67 1.50
N GLN A 191 -18.41 -6.68 0.75
CA GLN A 191 -18.68 -6.58 -0.68
C GLN A 191 -18.08 -7.77 -1.45
N ALA A 192 -16.82 -8.11 -1.20
CA ALA A 192 -16.17 -9.25 -1.81
C ALA A 192 -16.88 -10.57 -1.46
N ARG A 193 -17.24 -10.73 -0.19
CA ARG A 193 -18.03 -11.87 0.31
C ARG A 193 -19.39 -11.99 -0.37
N PHE A 194 -20.12 -10.88 -0.46
CA PHE A 194 -21.43 -10.86 -1.11
C PHE A 194 -21.35 -11.19 -2.60
N MET A 195 -20.32 -10.73 -3.30
CA MET A 195 -20.09 -11.13 -4.69
C MET A 195 -19.88 -12.64 -4.82
N LYS A 196 -19.05 -13.26 -3.97
CA LYS A 196 -18.88 -14.73 -3.94
C LYS A 196 -20.19 -15.45 -3.64
N TYR A 197 -21.00 -14.93 -2.72
CA TYR A 197 -22.31 -15.46 -2.43
C TYR A 197 -23.23 -15.44 -3.68
N LEU A 198 -23.30 -14.32 -4.39
CA LEU A 198 -24.12 -14.20 -5.60
C LEU A 198 -23.65 -15.14 -6.71
N ILE A 199 -22.34 -15.28 -6.92
CA ILE A 199 -21.74 -16.22 -7.86
C ILE A 199 -22.11 -17.68 -7.48
N ASN A 200 -21.90 -18.07 -6.22
CA ASN A 200 -22.16 -19.40 -5.72
C ASN A 200 -23.67 -19.79 -5.79
N ARG A 201 -24.53 -18.77 -5.73
CA ARG A 201 -25.99 -18.95 -5.91
C ARG A 201 -26.41 -18.95 -7.38
N GLY A 202 -25.49 -18.74 -8.32
CA GLY A 202 -25.80 -18.65 -9.75
C GLY A 202 -26.62 -17.40 -10.13
N LEU A 203 -26.65 -16.37 -9.25
CA LEU A 203 -27.40 -15.12 -9.48
C LEU A 203 -26.63 -14.16 -10.38
N ILE A 204 -25.31 -14.23 -10.37
CA ILE A 204 -24.43 -13.52 -11.30
C ILE A 204 -23.37 -14.47 -11.84
N LYS A 205 -22.83 -14.16 -13.03
CA LYS A 205 -21.72 -14.88 -13.62
C LYS A 205 -20.42 -14.53 -12.91
N ASP A 206 -19.51 -15.49 -12.76
CA ASP A 206 -18.13 -15.19 -12.33
C ASP A 206 -17.35 -14.61 -13.51
N GLU A 207 -17.10 -13.32 -13.45
CA GLU A 207 -16.32 -12.55 -14.41
C GLU A 207 -14.89 -12.30 -13.91
N GLY A 208 -14.50 -12.85 -12.77
CA GLY A 208 -13.21 -12.61 -12.14
C GLY A 208 -13.02 -11.16 -11.68
N ARG A 209 -14.11 -10.48 -11.31
CA ARG A 209 -14.08 -9.09 -10.79
C ARG A 209 -13.36 -9.03 -9.45
N LYS A 210 -12.61 -7.97 -9.23
CA LYS A 210 -11.90 -7.72 -7.98
C LYS A 210 -12.53 -6.57 -7.19
N VAL A 211 -12.39 -6.64 -5.88
CA VAL A 211 -12.69 -5.56 -4.94
C VAL A 211 -11.34 -5.06 -4.41
N TRP A 212 -11.06 -3.79 -4.63
CA TRP A 212 -9.85 -3.13 -4.17
C TRP A 212 -10.20 -2.16 -3.04
N ALA A 213 -9.43 -2.15 -1.97
CA ALA A 213 -9.55 -1.15 -0.91
C ALA A 213 -8.22 -0.47 -0.68
N PHE A 214 -8.21 0.86 -0.81
CA PHE A 214 -7.07 1.71 -0.55
C PHE A 214 -7.19 2.31 0.85
N LEU A 215 -6.21 2.03 1.68
CA LEU A 215 -6.24 2.27 3.11
C LEU A 215 -4.97 3.05 3.53
N GLY A 216 -5.06 3.79 4.62
CA GLY A 216 -3.90 4.39 5.27
C GLY A 216 -3.42 3.55 6.45
N ASP A 217 -2.14 3.68 6.78
CA ASP A 217 -1.57 3.05 7.99
C ASP A 217 -2.26 3.55 9.27
N GLY A 218 -2.58 4.85 9.36
CA GLY A 218 -3.36 5.40 10.46
C GLY A 218 -4.81 4.89 10.51
N GLU A 219 -5.42 4.57 9.37
CA GLU A 219 -6.74 3.93 9.30
C GLU A 219 -6.73 2.51 9.85
N MET A 220 -5.60 1.83 9.78
CA MET A 220 -5.46 0.47 10.31
C MET A 220 -5.40 0.41 11.84
N ASP A 221 -5.26 1.56 12.52
CA ASP A 221 -5.37 1.65 13.99
C ASP A 221 -6.82 1.53 14.46
N GLU A 222 -7.81 1.77 13.59
CA GLU A 222 -9.22 1.62 13.93
C GLU A 222 -9.56 0.13 14.12
N PRO A 223 -10.24 -0.24 15.22
CA PRO A 223 -10.63 -1.64 15.48
C PRO A 223 -11.41 -2.27 14.34
N GLU A 224 -12.26 -1.49 13.68
CA GLU A 224 -13.08 -1.91 12.55
C GLU A 224 -12.22 -2.33 11.34
N SER A 225 -11.08 -1.68 11.12
CA SER A 225 -10.17 -2.00 10.01
C SER A 225 -9.65 -3.43 10.09
N LEU A 226 -9.39 -3.92 11.29
CA LEU A 226 -8.85 -5.26 11.54
C LEU A 226 -9.93 -6.28 11.89
N GLY A 227 -11.12 -5.82 12.22
CA GLY A 227 -12.17 -6.68 12.81
C GLY A 227 -12.64 -7.82 11.92
N ALA A 228 -12.57 -7.69 10.61
CA ALA A 228 -13.08 -8.69 9.66
C ALA A 228 -11.98 -9.37 8.81
N ILE A 229 -10.69 -9.09 9.01
CA ILE A 229 -9.61 -9.67 8.19
C ILE A 229 -9.53 -11.20 8.32
N GLY A 230 -9.77 -11.75 9.52
CA GLY A 230 -9.84 -13.19 9.74
C GLY A 230 -11.00 -13.85 9.02
N LEU A 231 -12.14 -13.15 8.83
CA LEU A 231 -13.27 -13.62 8.03
C LEU A 231 -12.88 -13.76 6.56
N ALA A 232 -12.23 -12.75 6.00
CA ALA A 232 -11.80 -12.75 4.61
C ALA A 232 -10.88 -13.94 4.29
N ALA A 233 -9.90 -14.22 5.15
CA ALA A 233 -9.00 -15.36 5.00
C ALA A 233 -9.73 -16.70 5.13
N ARG A 234 -10.58 -16.86 6.16
CA ARG A 234 -11.35 -18.09 6.38
C ARG A 234 -12.28 -18.43 5.21
N GLU A 235 -12.91 -17.42 4.61
CA GLU A 235 -13.77 -17.60 3.45
C GLU A 235 -13.03 -17.57 2.11
N LYS A 236 -11.70 -17.47 2.15
CA LYS A 236 -10.83 -17.47 0.96
C LYS A 236 -11.29 -16.46 -0.10
N LEU A 237 -11.45 -15.21 0.30
CA LEU A 237 -11.88 -14.13 -0.59
C LEU A 237 -10.75 -13.70 -1.52
N ASP A 238 -10.44 -14.51 -2.51
CA ASP A 238 -9.39 -14.28 -3.53
C ASP A 238 -9.71 -13.15 -4.51
N ASN A 239 -10.92 -12.62 -4.43
CA ASN A 239 -11.38 -11.45 -5.18
C ASN A 239 -11.18 -10.13 -4.43
N LEU A 240 -10.55 -10.14 -3.24
CA LEU A 240 -10.30 -8.96 -2.41
C LEU A 240 -8.82 -8.60 -2.38
N ILE A 241 -8.51 -7.31 -2.55
CA ILE A 241 -7.15 -6.79 -2.49
C ILE A 241 -7.14 -5.52 -1.63
N PHE A 242 -6.32 -5.52 -0.58
CA PHE A 242 -6.03 -4.32 0.20
C PHE A 242 -4.71 -3.71 -0.23
N VAL A 243 -4.69 -2.40 -0.41
CA VAL A 243 -3.49 -1.61 -0.67
C VAL A 243 -3.33 -0.62 0.48
N VAL A 244 -2.43 -0.92 1.40
CA VAL A 244 -2.17 -0.09 2.58
C VAL A 244 -1.02 0.87 2.29
N ASN A 245 -1.32 2.16 2.23
CA ASN A 245 -0.34 3.23 2.05
C ASN A 245 0.27 3.61 3.40
N CYS A 246 1.46 3.09 3.68
CA CYS A 246 2.20 3.39 4.90
C CYS A 246 3.06 4.64 4.71
N ASN A 247 2.45 5.81 4.84
CA ASN A 247 3.16 7.08 4.75
C ASN A 247 3.74 7.57 6.09
N LEU A 248 3.54 6.80 7.17
CA LEU A 248 3.98 7.07 8.53
C LEU A 248 3.37 8.36 9.12
N GLN A 249 2.16 8.72 8.70
CA GLN A 249 1.41 9.86 9.20
C GLN A 249 0.11 9.41 9.85
N ARG A 250 -0.24 9.99 10.98
CA ARG A 250 -1.51 9.79 11.68
C ARG A 250 -2.28 11.10 11.76
N LEU A 251 -3.55 11.05 12.17
CA LEU A 251 -4.41 12.25 12.23
C LEU A 251 -3.87 13.33 13.16
N ASP A 252 -3.30 12.93 14.27
CA ASP A 252 -2.76 13.79 15.31
C ASP A 252 -1.28 14.13 15.14
N GLY A 253 -0.68 13.76 14.01
CA GLY A 253 0.69 14.09 13.66
C GLY A 253 1.56 12.91 13.23
N PRO A 254 2.88 13.09 13.22
CA PRO A 254 3.82 12.03 12.86
C PRO A 254 3.78 10.86 13.83
N VAL A 255 4.00 9.65 13.32
CA VAL A 255 4.21 8.46 14.16
C VAL A 255 5.37 8.72 15.14
N ARG A 256 5.15 8.41 16.39
CA ARG A 256 6.15 8.56 17.47
C ARG A 256 6.38 7.21 18.15
N GLY A 257 7.58 7.02 18.70
CA GLY A 257 7.92 5.84 19.46
C GLY A 257 8.75 4.81 18.68
N ASN A 258 8.77 3.60 19.19
CA ASN A 258 9.63 2.51 18.71
C ASN A 258 8.91 1.55 17.76
N GLY A 259 7.76 1.93 17.21
CA GLY A 259 6.96 1.10 16.32
C GLY A 259 7.54 1.00 14.91
N LYS A 260 7.16 -0.07 14.23
CA LYS A 260 7.38 -0.32 12.80
C LYS A 260 6.07 -0.80 12.19
N ILE A 261 5.22 0.13 11.80
CA ILE A 261 3.85 -0.17 11.38
C ILE A 261 3.76 -1.16 10.22
N ILE A 262 4.68 -1.10 9.26
CA ILE A 262 4.72 -2.05 8.15
C ILE A 262 4.93 -3.48 8.65
N GLN A 263 5.86 -3.67 9.61
CA GLN A 263 6.16 -4.98 10.18
C GLN A 263 5.01 -5.48 11.06
N GLU A 264 4.39 -4.60 11.81
CA GLU A 264 3.22 -4.91 12.65
C GLU A 264 2.04 -5.37 11.78
N LEU A 265 1.70 -4.60 10.75
CA LEU A 265 0.63 -4.95 9.82
C LEU A 265 0.93 -6.23 9.04
N GLU A 266 2.18 -6.42 8.58
CA GLU A 266 2.57 -7.68 7.95
C GLU A 266 2.29 -8.87 8.87
N GLY A 267 2.70 -8.78 10.14
CA GLY A 267 2.46 -9.83 11.14
C GLY A 267 0.98 -10.12 11.35
N ILE A 268 0.16 -9.07 11.45
CA ILE A 268 -1.29 -9.19 11.64
C ILE A 268 -1.96 -9.87 10.43
N PHE A 269 -1.69 -9.40 9.22
CA PHE A 269 -2.29 -9.95 8.01
C PHE A 269 -1.82 -11.37 7.71
N ARG A 270 -0.52 -11.67 7.86
CA ARG A 270 0.01 -13.03 7.72
C ARG A 270 -0.58 -13.98 8.76
N GLY A 271 -0.67 -13.54 10.02
CA GLY A 271 -1.29 -14.30 11.10
C GLY A 271 -2.77 -14.60 10.84
N ALA A 272 -3.47 -13.70 10.17
CA ALA A 272 -4.85 -13.91 9.73
C ALA A 272 -4.97 -14.80 8.47
N GLY A 273 -3.87 -15.16 7.81
CA GLY A 273 -3.87 -16.03 6.62
C GLY A 273 -3.90 -15.30 5.28
N TRP A 274 -3.58 -14.00 5.25
CA TRP A 274 -3.46 -13.23 4.02
C TRP A 274 -2.10 -13.44 3.35
N ASN A 275 -2.07 -13.32 2.03
CA ASN A 275 -0.84 -13.13 1.28
C ASN A 275 -0.44 -11.66 1.36
N VAL A 276 0.78 -11.39 1.86
CA VAL A 276 1.27 -10.02 2.07
C VAL A 276 2.47 -9.75 1.17
N ILE A 277 2.38 -8.69 0.39
CA ILE A 277 3.46 -8.19 -0.45
C ILE A 277 3.86 -6.81 0.09
N LYS A 278 5.13 -6.65 0.47
CA LYS A 278 5.72 -5.37 0.88
C LYS A 278 6.42 -4.71 -0.30
N VAL A 279 6.19 -3.42 -0.45
CA VAL A 279 6.91 -2.53 -1.37
C VAL A 279 7.40 -1.34 -0.55
N ILE A 280 8.68 -1.33 -0.21
CA ILE A 280 9.28 -0.34 0.69
C ILE A 280 10.27 0.54 -0.07
N TRP A 281 11.18 -0.09 -0.80
CA TRP A 281 12.33 0.56 -1.44
C TRP A 281 12.11 0.67 -2.95
N GLY A 282 12.39 1.85 -3.49
CA GLY A 282 12.40 2.06 -4.94
C GLY A 282 13.72 1.60 -5.57
N SER A 283 13.76 1.57 -6.90
CA SER A 283 14.87 1.02 -7.69
C SER A 283 16.25 1.64 -7.43
N TYR A 284 16.33 2.84 -6.85
CA TYR A 284 17.62 3.42 -6.45
C TYR A 284 18.29 2.66 -5.29
N TRP A 285 17.55 1.83 -4.56
CA TRP A 285 18.08 1.02 -3.47
C TRP A 285 18.59 -0.34 -3.93
N ASP A 286 18.21 -0.79 -5.14
CA ASP A 286 18.53 -2.13 -5.64
C ASP A 286 20.04 -2.35 -5.71
N SER A 287 20.80 -1.37 -6.21
CA SER A 287 22.26 -1.46 -6.28
C SER A 287 22.93 -1.50 -4.90
N LEU A 288 22.37 -0.79 -3.91
CA LEU A 288 22.87 -0.82 -2.53
C LEU A 288 22.60 -2.18 -1.90
N LEU A 289 21.38 -2.69 -2.05
CA LEU A 289 20.98 -4.01 -1.51
C LEU A 289 21.77 -5.14 -2.16
N ALA A 290 22.01 -5.09 -3.47
CA ALA A 290 22.84 -6.06 -4.19
C ALA A 290 24.30 -6.08 -3.72
N ASN A 291 24.81 -4.95 -3.22
CA ASN A 291 26.16 -4.81 -2.69
C ASN A 291 26.28 -5.06 -1.18
N ASP A 292 25.18 -5.32 -0.47
CA ASP A 292 25.19 -5.59 0.98
C ASP A 292 25.64 -7.02 1.30
N LYS A 293 26.88 -7.33 0.96
CA LYS A 293 27.47 -8.67 1.21
C LYS A 293 27.57 -9.04 2.69
N SER A 294 27.64 -8.05 3.56
CA SER A 294 27.74 -8.22 5.01
C SER A 294 26.39 -8.34 5.71
N GLY A 295 25.28 -7.96 5.03
CA GLY A 295 23.93 -7.89 5.60
C GLY A 295 23.74 -6.71 6.57
N HIS A 296 24.70 -5.80 6.68
CA HIS A 296 24.60 -4.66 7.60
C HIS A 296 23.55 -3.62 7.15
N LEU A 297 23.35 -3.46 5.83
CA LEU A 297 22.31 -2.56 5.33
C LEU A 297 20.91 -3.10 5.66
N VAL A 298 20.65 -4.37 5.40
CA VAL A 298 19.37 -5.02 5.76
C VAL A 298 19.16 -5.00 7.27
N LYS A 299 20.22 -5.26 8.06
CA LYS A 299 20.16 -5.14 9.52
C LYS A 299 19.76 -3.73 9.95
N LEU A 300 20.40 -2.71 9.39
CA LEU A 300 20.11 -1.31 9.65
C LEU A 300 18.66 -0.95 9.32
N MET A 301 18.16 -1.41 8.15
CA MET A 301 16.76 -1.25 7.75
C MET A 301 15.81 -1.91 8.74
N ASN A 302 16.14 -3.09 9.24
CA ASN A 302 15.33 -3.82 10.23
C ASN A 302 15.30 -3.12 11.59
N GLU A 303 16.39 -2.52 12.03
CA GLU A 303 16.52 -1.91 13.36
C GLU A 303 16.01 -0.46 13.41
N THR A 304 15.95 0.23 12.25
CA THR A 304 15.46 1.63 12.18
C THR A 304 13.95 1.67 12.38
N VAL A 305 13.49 2.48 13.32
CA VAL A 305 12.07 2.65 13.65
C VAL A 305 11.41 3.77 12.85
N ASP A 306 10.07 3.77 12.79
CA ASP A 306 9.30 4.70 11.96
C ASP A 306 9.60 6.17 12.25
N GLY A 307 9.80 6.54 13.52
CA GLY A 307 10.17 7.89 13.91
C GLY A 307 11.53 8.34 13.37
N GLU A 308 12.51 7.41 13.27
CA GLU A 308 13.81 7.69 12.65
C GLU A 308 13.64 7.84 11.13
N TYR A 309 12.87 6.97 10.47
CA TYR A 309 12.59 7.10 9.03
C TYR A 309 11.93 8.44 8.68
N GLN A 310 11.02 8.91 9.51
CA GLN A 310 10.43 10.24 9.34
C GLN A 310 11.46 11.37 9.48
N ALA A 311 12.35 11.26 10.46
CA ALA A 311 13.44 12.23 10.64
C ALA A 311 14.37 12.24 9.41
N PHE A 312 14.73 11.08 8.87
CA PHE A 312 15.55 10.96 7.67
C PHE A 312 14.87 11.57 6.45
N LYS A 313 13.55 11.33 6.27
CA LYS A 313 12.78 11.90 5.17
C LYS A 313 12.72 13.44 5.21
N ALA A 314 12.74 14.03 6.39
CA ALA A 314 12.65 15.47 6.61
C ALA A 314 14.01 16.20 6.54
N ARG A 315 15.12 15.47 6.39
CA ARG A 315 16.48 16.01 6.39
C ARG A 315 17.15 15.82 5.03
N ASP A 316 18.32 16.44 4.86
CA ASP A 316 19.13 16.33 3.64
C ASP A 316 19.90 15.02 3.54
N GLY A 317 20.54 14.80 2.39
CA GLY A 317 21.30 13.59 2.13
C GLY A 317 22.55 13.46 3.00
N LEU A 318 23.16 14.56 3.45
CA LEU A 318 24.30 14.53 4.35
C LEU A 318 23.90 13.96 5.71
N TYR A 319 22.78 14.43 6.26
CA TYR A 319 22.26 13.91 7.51
C TYR A 319 21.96 12.39 7.41
N VAL A 320 21.34 11.96 6.32
CA VAL A 320 21.04 10.52 6.10
C VAL A 320 22.34 9.71 6.00
N ARG A 321 23.33 10.21 5.27
CA ARG A 321 24.64 9.57 5.16
C ARG A 321 25.30 9.37 6.52
N GLU A 322 25.32 10.41 7.35
CA GLU A 322 25.95 10.36 8.67
C GLU A 322 25.16 9.55 9.69
N LYS A 323 23.84 9.74 9.76
CA LYS A 323 23.01 9.21 10.85
C LYS A 323 22.37 7.87 10.54
N PHE A 324 22.12 7.55 9.28
CA PHE A 324 21.64 6.24 8.86
C PHE A 324 22.82 5.35 8.46
N PHE A 325 23.47 5.66 7.34
CA PHE A 325 24.55 4.81 6.82
C PHE A 325 25.80 4.81 7.73
N GLY A 326 26.03 5.86 8.50
CA GLY A 326 27.16 5.96 9.44
C GLY A 326 27.08 5.07 10.67
N LYS A 327 25.95 4.34 10.89
CA LYS A 327 25.82 3.40 12.01
C LYS A 327 26.77 2.18 11.86
N PHE A 328 27.12 1.81 10.62
CA PHE A 328 28.11 0.77 10.33
C PHE A 328 29.16 1.27 9.32
N PRO A 329 30.47 0.98 9.52
CA PRO A 329 31.50 1.39 8.58
C PRO A 329 31.25 0.91 7.15
N GLU A 330 30.75 -0.32 6.98
CA GLU A 330 30.46 -0.93 5.69
C GLU A 330 29.36 -0.20 4.94
N THR A 331 28.25 0.15 5.63
CA THR A 331 27.16 0.92 5.02
C THR A 331 27.59 2.36 4.68
N PHE A 332 28.41 2.97 5.53
CA PHE A 332 28.96 4.29 5.24
C PHE A 332 29.86 4.29 3.99
N GLN A 333 30.71 3.26 3.85
CA GLN A 333 31.57 3.11 2.68
C GLN A 333 30.77 2.92 1.39
N MET A 334 29.65 2.21 1.42
CA MET A 334 28.77 2.00 0.24
C MET A 334 28.31 3.31 -0.39
N VAL A 335 28.09 4.37 0.41
CA VAL A 335 27.57 5.68 -0.04
C VAL A 335 28.62 6.78 -0.07
N SER A 336 29.85 6.47 0.29
CA SER A 336 30.94 7.48 0.33
C SER A 336 31.39 7.93 -1.06
N ALA A 337 31.14 7.10 -2.09
CA ALA A 337 31.48 7.40 -3.49
C ALA A 337 30.31 8.04 -4.28
N MET A 338 29.14 8.20 -3.65
CA MET A 338 27.96 8.87 -4.21
C MET A 338 27.95 10.35 -3.80
#